data_379ebb44b5d87776b75d9cacfc9ddd2d
#
_entry.id   379ebb44b5d87776b75d9cacfc9ddd2d
#
_cell.length_a   1.000
_cell.length_b   1.000
_cell.length_c   1.000
_cell.angle_alpha   90.00
_cell.angle_beta   90.00
_cell.angle_gamma   90.00
#
_symmetry.space_group_name_H-M   'P 1'
#
loop_
_entity.id
_entity.type
_entity.pdbx_description
1 polymer ?
#
loop_
_entity_poly.entity_id
_entity_poly.type
_entity_poly.pdbx_seq_one_letter_code
_entity_poly.pdbx_strand_id
1 'polypeptide(L)'
;MSEKWVEVEAKTIDDAIKAGLKELNLEDATEANISILREPEGGVFGVGGTKALVKISVRSGFKNNSRSYKPRNKRDSRESQNSRKREKRSFEPKKPRVEADRNEQLKVSIDFLQGLIDSFGLDGKVEGEVEEKNLVVNIKGEQTEALVGEKGMIIRSLHELTRTAVQRKTGAGTRLRLDVADYALKRKEALTIYAERLTKQILEDKPEVLLEPMNSVDRKTLHDAVSEIDGIRSYSEGREPYRSVVFAPSNTEEE
;
A
#
# COMPACT_ATOMS: atom_id res chain seq x y z
N MET A 1 -24.51 -5.93 -18.97
CA MET A 1 -24.92 -4.52 -18.86
C MET A 1 -23.76 -3.70 -19.37
N SER A 2 -23.95 -2.89 -20.44
CA SER A 2 -22.87 -2.08 -21.02
C SER A 2 -22.46 -0.99 -20.00
N GLU A 3 -21.19 -0.96 -19.66
CA GLU A 3 -20.64 0.13 -18.87
C GLU A 3 -20.84 1.45 -19.64
N LYS A 4 -21.53 2.40 -19.02
CA LYS A 4 -21.67 3.74 -19.60
C LYS A 4 -20.34 4.47 -19.42
N TRP A 5 -19.77 4.88 -20.54
CA TRP A 5 -18.54 5.68 -20.56
C TRP A 5 -18.65 6.77 -21.61
N VAL A 6 -17.87 7.84 -21.43
CA VAL A 6 -17.81 8.99 -22.34
C VAL A 6 -16.36 9.43 -22.50
N GLU A 7 -15.99 9.87 -23.69
CA GLU A 7 -14.70 10.51 -23.96
C GLU A 7 -14.95 11.99 -24.25
N VAL A 8 -14.25 12.85 -23.52
CA VAL A 8 -14.42 14.31 -23.62
C VAL A 8 -13.08 14.99 -23.89
N GLU A 9 -13.08 15.91 -24.86
CA GLU A 9 -11.97 16.79 -25.17
C GLU A 9 -12.20 18.20 -24.61
N ALA A 10 -11.22 18.74 -23.87
CA ALA A 10 -11.24 20.13 -23.40
C ALA A 10 -9.84 20.75 -23.40
N LYS A 11 -9.76 22.06 -23.13
CA LYS A 11 -8.49 22.78 -23.09
C LYS A 11 -7.64 22.38 -21.89
N THR A 12 -8.27 21.99 -20.78
CA THR A 12 -7.61 21.50 -19.57
C THR A 12 -8.19 20.17 -19.15
N ILE A 13 -7.43 19.39 -18.36
CA ILE A 13 -7.88 18.10 -17.82
C ILE A 13 -9.10 18.31 -16.92
N ASP A 14 -9.11 19.35 -16.09
CA ASP A 14 -10.22 19.66 -15.18
C ASP A 14 -11.51 19.99 -15.89
N ASP A 15 -11.44 20.74 -17.01
CA ASP A 15 -12.61 21.06 -17.82
C ASP A 15 -13.16 19.82 -18.52
N ALA A 16 -12.30 18.92 -18.98
CA ALA A 16 -12.69 17.64 -19.56
C ALA A 16 -13.39 16.74 -18.53
N ILE A 17 -12.88 16.67 -17.31
CA ILE A 17 -13.48 15.92 -16.20
C ILE A 17 -14.84 16.49 -15.84
N LYS A 18 -14.97 17.80 -15.65
CA LYS A 18 -16.26 18.45 -15.34
C LYS A 18 -17.32 18.23 -16.42
N ALA A 19 -16.91 18.33 -17.68
CA ALA A 19 -17.82 18.12 -18.81
C ALA A 19 -18.30 16.65 -18.88
N GLY A 20 -17.40 15.67 -18.68
CA GLY A 20 -17.76 14.26 -18.73
C GLY A 20 -18.59 13.79 -17.52
N LEU A 21 -18.35 14.31 -16.32
CA LEU A 21 -19.20 14.06 -15.15
C LEU A 21 -20.62 14.56 -15.39
N LYS A 22 -20.76 15.76 -15.98
CA LYS A 22 -22.06 16.32 -16.32
C LYS A 22 -22.80 15.50 -17.37
N GLU A 23 -22.10 14.96 -18.37
CA GLU A 23 -22.68 14.11 -19.42
C GLU A 23 -23.16 12.76 -18.88
N LEU A 24 -22.47 12.22 -17.89
CA LEU A 24 -22.85 10.98 -17.21
C LEU A 24 -23.84 11.19 -16.06
N ASN A 25 -24.26 12.46 -15.78
CA ASN A 25 -25.09 12.85 -14.64
C ASN A 25 -24.54 12.39 -13.29
N LEU A 26 -23.23 12.53 -13.09
CA LEU A 26 -22.53 12.25 -11.82
C LEU A 26 -22.29 13.57 -11.08
N GLU A 27 -22.54 13.57 -9.77
CA GLU A 27 -22.35 14.75 -8.92
C GLU A 27 -20.88 14.89 -8.47
N ASP A 28 -20.18 13.76 -8.30
CA ASP A 28 -18.81 13.73 -7.79
C ASP A 28 -17.87 12.87 -8.65
N ALA A 29 -16.62 13.33 -8.76
CA ALA A 29 -15.53 12.57 -9.39
C ALA A 29 -15.24 11.22 -8.71
N THR A 30 -15.67 11.06 -7.46
CA THR A 30 -15.53 9.81 -6.69
C THR A 30 -16.40 8.67 -7.20
N GLU A 31 -17.46 8.99 -7.94
CA GLU A 31 -18.41 8.04 -8.55
C GLU A 31 -17.97 7.56 -9.94
N ALA A 32 -16.88 8.13 -10.45
CA ALA A 32 -16.34 7.85 -11.77
C ALA A 32 -14.95 7.22 -11.73
N ASN A 33 -14.66 6.38 -12.73
CA ASN A 33 -13.30 6.02 -13.09
C ASN A 33 -12.85 6.97 -14.19
N ILE A 34 -11.79 7.72 -13.93
CA ILE A 34 -11.23 8.73 -14.83
C ILE A 34 -9.90 8.21 -15.38
N SER A 35 -9.77 8.20 -16.71
CA SER A 35 -8.53 7.82 -17.40
C SER A 35 -8.15 8.93 -18.37
N ILE A 36 -6.97 9.51 -18.19
CA ILE A 36 -6.42 10.53 -19.09
C ILE A 36 -5.80 9.80 -20.28
N LEU A 37 -6.35 10.01 -21.47
CA LEU A 37 -5.89 9.42 -22.73
C LEU A 37 -4.86 10.29 -23.43
N ARG A 38 -4.95 11.62 -23.27
CA ARG A 38 -4.04 12.60 -23.82
C ARG A 38 -3.94 13.82 -22.90
N GLU A 39 -2.73 14.24 -22.61
CA GLU A 39 -2.48 15.48 -21.87
C GLU A 39 -2.51 16.69 -22.81
N PRO A 40 -2.91 17.88 -22.32
CA PRO A 40 -2.94 19.08 -23.12
C PRO A 40 -1.51 19.58 -23.32
N GLU A 41 -1.09 19.78 -24.56
CA GLU A 41 0.19 20.41 -24.90
C GLU A 41 -0.04 21.88 -25.31
N GLY A 42 0.69 22.78 -24.66
CA GLY A 42 0.66 24.20 -25.01
C GLY A 42 1.35 24.46 -26.36
N GLY A 43 0.64 25.05 -27.30
CA GLY A 43 1.24 25.49 -28.56
C GLY A 43 2.19 26.67 -28.36
N VAL A 44 3.25 26.74 -29.18
CA VAL A 44 4.18 27.90 -29.21
C VAL A 44 3.43 29.08 -29.85
N PHE A 45 3.38 30.23 -29.18
CA PHE A 45 2.66 31.45 -29.60
C PHE A 45 1.12 31.28 -29.76
N GLY A 46 0.48 30.38 -29.02
CA GLY A 46 -0.99 30.27 -29.01
C GLY A 46 -1.59 29.55 -30.23
N VAL A 47 -0.77 28.95 -31.11
CA VAL A 47 -1.19 28.20 -32.28
C VAL A 47 -0.65 26.77 -32.16
N GLY A 48 -1.52 25.76 -32.31
CA GLY A 48 -1.12 24.34 -32.43
C GLY A 48 -1.10 23.52 -31.13
N GLY A 49 -1.72 23.97 -30.04
CA GLY A 49 -1.86 23.17 -28.83
C GLY A 49 -2.84 22.00 -29.00
N THR A 50 -2.51 20.83 -28.45
CA THR A 50 -3.41 19.68 -28.39
C THR A 50 -4.32 19.79 -27.15
N LYS A 51 -5.60 19.41 -27.30
CA LYS A 51 -6.56 19.39 -26.19
C LYS A 51 -6.37 18.13 -25.35
N ALA A 52 -6.68 18.23 -24.05
CA ALA A 52 -6.79 17.08 -23.17
C ALA A 52 -7.92 16.17 -23.64
N LEU A 53 -7.67 14.85 -23.68
CA LEU A 53 -8.68 13.83 -23.92
C LEU A 53 -8.81 12.95 -22.68
N VAL A 54 -10.01 12.90 -22.08
CA VAL A 54 -10.28 12.14 -20.86
C VAL A 54 -11.42 11.18 -21.09
N LYS A 55 -11.23 9.93 -20.71
CA LYS A 55 -12.26 8.90 -20.67
C LYS A 55 -12.82 8.76 -19.28
N ILE A 56 -14.13 8.86 -19.13
CA ILE A 56 -14.84 8.77 -17.86
C ILE A 56 -15.86 7.64 -17.95
N SER A 57 -15.84 6.73 -16.98
CA SER A 57 -16.82 5.65 -16.88
C SER A 57 -17.45 5.61 -15.49
N VAL A 58 -18.72 5.20 -15.41
CA VAL A 58 -19.43 5.05 -14.14
C VAL A 58 -18.85 3.89 -13.37
N ARG A 59 -18.46 4.11 -12.12
CA ARG A 59 -17.91 3.07 -11.23
C ARG A 59 -19.04 2.13 -10.80
N SER A 60 -19.09 0.92 -11.37
CA SER A 60 -20.08 -0.08 -10.99
C SER A 60 -19.79 -0.59 -9.55
N GLY A 61 -20.65 -0.20 -8.60
CA GLY A 61 -20.56 -0.72 -7.23
C GLY A 61 -20.91 0.23 -6.08
N PHE A 62 -21.12 1.52 -6.33
CA PHE A 62 -21.57 2.45 -5.28
C PHE A 62 -23.10 2.45 -5.17
N LYS A 63 -23.65 1.52 -4.36
CA LYS A 63 -24.98 1.71 -3.79
C LYS A 63 -24.85 2.68 -2.62
N ASN A 64 -25.36 3.90 -2.84
CA ASN A 64 -25.51 4.92 -1.82
C ASN A 64 -26.26 4.34 -0.60
N ASN A 65 -25.57 4.03 0.46
CA ASN A 65 -26.14 3.66 1.74
C ASN A 65 -25.94 4.83 2.70
N SER A 66 -26.64 5.93 2.43
CA SER A 66 -26.80 7.02 3.38
C SER A 66 -27.63 6.52 4.57
N ARG A 67 -26.96 5.84 5.52
CA ARG A 67 -27.55 5.57 6.84
C ARG A 67 -27.28 6.75 7.73
N SER A 68 -28.29 7.62 7.83
CA SER A 68 -28.41 8.62 8.89
C SER A 68 -28.20 7.97 10.27
N TYR A 69 -27.20 8.46 11.00
CA TYR A 69 -26.95 8.09 12.39
C TYR A 69 -28.08 8.65 13.26
N LYS A 70 -29.00 7.79 13.72
CA LYS A 70 -29.93 8.12 14.80
C LYS A 70 -29.40 7.51 16.11
N PRO A 71 -29.31 8.28 17.20
CA PRO A 71 -28.89 7.76 18.48
C PRO A 71 -29.93 6.78 19.04
N ARG A 72 -29.47 5.62 19.43
CA ARG A 72 -30.32 4.51 19.92
C ARG A 72 -30.60 4.67 21.40
N ASN A 73 -31.77 5.16 21.72
CA ASN A 73 -32.32 5.08 23.08
C ASN A 73 -32.67 3.62 23.43
N LYS A 74 -32.32 3.25 24.67
CA LYS A 74 -32.63 1.96 25.32
C LYS A 74 -34.12 1.74 25.49
N ARG A 75 -34.51 0.45 25.47
CA ARG A 75 -35.74 -0.26 25.91
C ARG A 75 -36.77 -0.50 24.81
N ASP A 76 -36.95 -1.75 24.38
CA ASP A 76 -37.88 -2.74 24.90
C ASP A 76 -37.76 -4.07 24.14
N SER A 77 -37.79 -5.13 24.91
CA SER A 77 -37.93 -6.50 24.52
C SER A 77 -39.24 -6.74 23.79
N ARG A 78 -39.20 -7.22 22.54
CA ARG A 78 -40.25 -8.07 21.95
C ARG A 78 -39.63 -9.00 20.94
N GLU A 79 -39.76 -10.28 21.22
CA GLU A 79 -39.50 -11.39 20.30
C GLU A 79 -40.22 -11.16 18.98
N SER A 80 -39.49 -11.22 17.91
CA SER A 80 -40.06 -11.47 16.59
C SER A 80 -39.14 -12.45 15.86
N GLN A 81 -39.60 -13.69 15.85
CA GLN A 81 -39.12 -14.75 14.99
C GLN A 81 -39.23 -14.27 13.53
N ASN A 82 -38.09 -14.04 12.93
CA ASN A 82 -37.98 -14.02 11.46
C ASN A 82 -36.65 -14.63 11.05
N SER A 83 -36.66 -15.95 10.97
CA SER A 83 -35.61 -16.78 10.43
C SER A 83 -35.45 -16.51 8.93
N ARG A 84 -34.71 -15.45 8.57
CA ARG A 84 -34.20 -15.35 7.21
C ARG A 84 -33.08 -16.37 7.05
N LYS A 85 -33.42 -17.46 6.35
CA LYS A 85 -32.51 -18.45 5.78
C LYS A 85 -31.27 -17.71 5.24
N ARG A 86 -30.20 -17.66 6.04
CA ARG A 86 -28.85 -17.44 5.50
C ARG A 86 -28.55 -18.72 4.71
N GLU A 87 -28.62 -18.63 3.39
CA GLU A 87 -27.99 -19.61 2.53
C GLU A 87 -26.55 -19.78 3.01
N LYS A 88 -26.29 -20.93 3.62
CA LYS A 88 -24.95 -21.38 3.94
C LYS A 88 -24.25 -21.46 2.58
N ARG A 89 -23.45 -20.44 2.22
CA ARG A 89 -22.43 -20.63 1.19
C ARG A 89 -21.67 -21.86 1.64
N SER A 90 -21.84 -22.94 0.88
CA SER A 90 -21.10 -24.17 1.05
C SER A 90 -19.62 -23.78 1.05
N PHE A 91 -18.99 -23.91 2.21
CA PHE A 91 -17.56 -23.83 2.35
C PHE A 91 -17.05 -25.07 1.62
N GLU A 92 -16.67 -24.93 0.35
CA GLU A 92 -15.88 -25.97 -0.28
C GLU A 92 -14.66 -26.20 0.60
N PRO A 93 -14.39 -27.45 1.03
CA PRO A 93 -13.22 -27.73 1.85
C PRO A 93 -12.01 -27.25 1.06
N LYS A 94 -11.28 -26.27 1.63
CA LYS A 94 -10.01 -25.84 1.07
C LYS A 94 -9.19 -27.10 0.80
N LYS A 95 -8.79 -27.32 -0.45
CA LYS A 95 -7.88 -28.42 -0.84
C LYS A 95 -6.78 -28.51 0.22
N PRO A 96 -6.43 -29.71 0.70
CA PRO A 96 -5.40 -29.88 1.72
C PRO A 96 -4.17 -29.10 1.25
N ARG A 97 -3.65 -28.23 2.12
CA ARG A 97 -2.40 -27.51 1.83
C ARG A 97 -1.34 -28.59 1.67
N VAL A 98 -0.78 -28.67 0.47
CA VAL A 98 0.41 -29.49 0.22
C VAL A 98 1.47 -28.95 1.15
N GLU A 99 1.91 -29.73 2.13
CA GLU A 99 3.06 -29.40 2.95
C GLU A 99 4.29 -29.67 2.09
N ALA A 100 4.85 -28.63 1.50
CA ALA A 100 6.11 -28.73 0.80
C ALA A 100 7.26 -28.77 1.81
N ASP A 101 8.31 -29.51 1.47
CA ASP A 101 9.55 -29.52 2.24
C ASP A 101 10.16 -28.11 2.27
N ARG A 102 10.39 -27.60 3.47
CA ARG A 102 10.92 -26.25 3.65
C ARG A 102 12.38 -26.13 3.21
N ASN A 103 13.14 -27.21 3.33
CA ASN A 103 14.51 -27.24 2.84
C ASN A 103 14.55 -27.16 1.30
N GLU A 104 13.60 -27.82 0.63
CA GLU A 104 13.44 -27.68 -0.80
C GLU A 104 13.03 -26.25 -1.17
N GLN A 105 12.06 -25.66 -0.45
CA GLN A 105 11.65 -24.26 -0.66
C GLN A 105 12.80 -23.29 -0.43
N LEU A 106 13.62 -23.50 0.60
CA LEU A 106 14.80 -22.69 0.89
C LEU A 106 15.81 -22.79 -0.25
N LYS A 107 16.13 -23.99 -0.71
CA LYS A 107 17.04 -24.19 -1.83
C LYS A 107 16.57 -23.48 -3.09
N VAL A 108 15.29 -23.62 -3.43
CA VAL A 108 14.68 -22.93 -4.58
C VAL A 108 14.80 -21.40 -4.44
N SER A 109 14.62 -20.88 -3.21
CA SER A 109 14.75 -19.44 -2.95
C SER A 109 16.18 -18.95 -3.17
N ILE A 110 17.16 -19.68 -2.65
CA ILE A 110 18.59 -19.36 -2.79
C ILE A 110 19.01 -19.44 -4.25
N ASP A 111 18.70 -20.55 -4.94
CA ASP A 111 19.05 -20.79 -6.35
C ASP A 111 18.45 -19.66 -7.24
N PHE A 112 17.20 -19.26 -6.98
CA PHE A 112 16.53 -18.21 -7.73
C PHE A 112 17.19 -16.85 -7.53
N LEU A 113 17.45 -16.48 -6.27
CA LEU A 113 18.04 -15.18 -5.94
C LEU A 113 19.50 -15.09 -6.37
N GLN A 114 20.29 -16.17 -6.19
CA GLN A 114 21.67 -16.19 -6.66
C GLN A 114 21.75 -16.08 -8.18
N GLY A 115 20.92 -16.83 -8.92
CA GLY A 115 20.87 -16.70 -10.38
C GLY A 115 20.47 -15.31 -10.86
N LEU A 116 19.65 -14.60 -10.09
CA LEU A 116 19.28 -13.23 -10.40
C LEU A 116 20.45 -12.26 -10.17
N ILE A 117 21.17 -12.39 -9.05
CA ILE A 117 22.36 -11.60 -8.71
C ILE A 117 23.43 -11.80 -9.78
N ASP A 118 23.70 -13.06 -10.15
CA ASP A 118 24.66 -13.42 -11.18
C ASP A 118 24.27 -12.83 -12.55
N SER A 119 22.97 -12.85 -12.88
CA SER A 119 22.44 -12.29 -14.14
C SER A 119 22.56 -10.77 -14.20
N PHE A 120 22.51 -10.09 -13.06
CA PHE A 120 22.75 -8.66 -12.97
C PHE A 120 24.24 -8.28 -12.93
N GLY A 121 25.13 -9.27 -12.84
CA GLY A 121 26.56 -9.05 -12.71
C GLY A 121 26.96 -8.39 -11.39
N LEU A 122 26.16 -8.60 -10.33
CA LEU A 122 26.42 -8.05 -9.01
C LEU A 122 27.29 -9.01 -8.20
N ASP A 123 28.20 -8.46 -7.42
CA ASP A 123 28.96 -9.23 -6.44
C ASP A 123 28.13 -9.39 -5.16
N GLY A 124 27.55 -10.57 -5.00
CA GLY A 124 26.69 -10.88 -3.85
C GLY A 124 26.49 -12.36 -3.63
N LYS A 125 26.31 -12.73 -2.38
CA LYS A 125 26.05 -14.11 -1.92
C LYS A 125 24.72 -14.19 -1.22
N VAL A 126 23.95 -15.21 -1.58
CA VAL A 126 22.66 -15.52 -0.95
C VAL A 126 22.86 -16.60 0.10
N GLU A 127 22.51 -16.30 1.33
CA GLU A 127 22.53 -17.24 2.44
C GLU A 127 21.12 -17.34 3.02
N GLY A 128 20.77 -18.50 3.57
CA GLY A 128 19.45 -18.64 4.17
C GLY A 128 19.35 -19.85 5.09
N GLU A 129 18.36 -19.79 5.95
CA GLU A 129 18.04 -20.84 6.91
C GLU A 129 16.54 -20.97 7.13
N VAL A 130 16.12 -22.08 7.72
CA VAL A 130 14.73 -22.34 8.07
C VAL A 130 14.58 -22.06 9.58
N GLU A 131 13.85 -20.98 9.90
CA GLU A 131 13.46 -20.66 11.28
C GLU A 131 12.01 -21.09 11.51
N GLU A 132 11.77 -22.12 12.30
CA GLU A 132 10.42 -22.66 12.58
C GLU A 132 9.56 -22.85 11.32
N LYS A 133 8.75 -21.84 10.99
CA LYS A 133 7.83 -21.82 9.85
C LYS A 133 8.20 -20.82 8.76
N ASN A 134 9.27 -20.07 8.96
CA ASN A 134 9.73 -19.03 8.06
C ASN A 134 11.01 -19.47 7.34
N LEU A 135 11.16 -19.09 6.10
CA LEU A 135 12.43 -19.10 5.41
C LEU A 135 13.06 -17.73 5.59
N VAL A 136 14.24 -17.67 6.16
CA VAL A 136 15.01 -16.44 6.30
C VAL A 136 16.13 -16.47 5.27
N VAL A 137 16.15 -15.49 4.38
CA VAL A 137 17.12 -15.39 3.30
C VAL A 137 17.75 -14.01 3.32
N ASN A 138 19.07 -13.96 3.35
CA ASN A 138 19.86 -12.75 3.39
C ASN A 138 20.76 -12.66 2.15
N ILE A 139 20.82 -11.50 1.55
CA ILE A 139 21.74 -11.19 0.44
C ILE A 139 22.83 -10.26 0.97
N LYS A 140 24.09 -10.67 0.85
CA LYS A 140 25.25 -9.91 1.31
C LYS A 140 26.27 -9.75 0.17
N GLY A 141 26.89 -8.59 0.09
CA GLY A 141 27.94 -8.26 -0.91
C GLY A 141 28.07 -6.75 -1.08
N GLU A 142 29.18 -6.30 -1.61
CA GLU A 142 29.49 -4.87 -1.71
C GLU A 142 28.52 -4.08 -2.63
N GLN A 143 28.00 -4.72 -3.68
CA GLN A 143 27.12 -4.07 -4.65
C GLN A 143 25.64 -4.39 -4.43
N THR A 144 25.31 -5.17 -3.41
CA THR A 144 23.92 -5.63 -3.16
C THR A 144 22.99 -4.51 -2.72
N GLU A 145 23.52 -3.37 -2.27
CA GLU A 145 22.70 -2.19 -1.94
C GLU A 145 21.87 -1.68 -3.13
N ALA A 146 22.32 -1.92 -4.37
CA ALA A 146 21.54 -1.63 -5.56
C ALA A 146 20.18 -2.38 -5.59
N LEU A 147 20.10 -3.54 -4.95
CA LEU A 147 18.88 -4.35 -4.83
C LEU A 147 17.91 -3.86 -3.76
N VAL A 148 18.28 -2.85 -3.00
CA VAL A 148 17.39 -2.23 -2.00
C VAL A 148 16.35 -1.36 -2.68
N GLY A 149 16.79 -0.47 -3.56
CA GLY A 149 15.95 0.53 -4.23
C GLY A 149 15.43 1.60 -3.27
N GLU A 150 14.69 2.55 -3.83
CA GLU A 150 14.09 3.63 -3.05
C GLU A 150 13.14 3.08 -1.98
N LYS A 151 13.39 3.42 -0.72
CA LYS A 151 12.57 2.98 0.44
C LYS A 151 12.30 1.46 0.47
N GLY A 152 13.25 0.64 -0.04
CA GLY A 152 13.13 -0.83 -0.07
C GLY A 152 12.14 -1.35 -1.14
N MET A 153 11.89 -0.61 -2.20
CA MET A 153 10.92 -0.99 -3.24
C MET A 153 11.40 -2.22 -4.03
N ILE A 154 12.70 -2.30 -4.35
CA ILE A 154 13.26 -3.44 -5.07
C ILE A 154 13.23 -4.70 -4.19
N ILE A 155 13.59 -4.61 -2.91
CA ILE A 155 13.50 -5.75 -1.97
C ILE A 155 12.08 -6.33 -1.96
N ARG A 156 11.04 -5.48 -1.91
CA ARG A 156 9.65 -5.94 -1.92
C ARG A 156 9.29 -6.68 -3.21
N SER A 157 9.76 -6.18 -4.34
CA SER A 157 9.56 -6.84 -5.63
C SER A 157 10.28 -8.18 -5.70
N LEU A 158 11.53 -8.22 -5.24
CA LEU A 158 12.32 -9.46 -5.14
C LEU A 158 11.65 -10.50 -4.22
N HIS A 159 11.13 -10.06 -3.08
CA HIS A 159 10.38 -10.91 -2.15
C HIS A 159 9.17 -11.57 -2.83
N GLU A 160 8.34 -10.80 -3.55
CA GLU A 160 7.15 -11.33 -4.24
C GLU A 160 7.53 -12.23 -5.43
N LEU A 161 8.57 -11.91 -6.19
CA LEU A 161 9.07 -12.75 -7.26
C LEU A 161 9.60 -14.09 -6.73
N THR A 162 10.42 -14.06 -5.68
CA THR A 162 10.96 -15.26 -5.03
C THR A 162 9.82 -16.14 -4.50
N ARG A 163 8.87 -15.56 -3.80
CA ARG A 163 7.69 -16.24 -3.28
C ARG A 163 6.90 -16.94 -4.40
N THR A 164 6.72 -16.26 -5.52
CA THR A 164 6.02 -16.80 -6.68
C THR A 164 6.82 -17.93 -7.34
N ALA A 165 8.14 -17.80 -7.48
CA ALA A 165 9.02 -18.82 -8.01
C ALA A 165 9.00 -20.09 -7.16
N VAL A 166 9.10 -19.94 -5.83
CA VAL A 166 9.00 -21.07 -4.87
C VAL A 166 7.63 -21.75 -4.98
N GLN A 167 6.55 -20.98 -4.98
CA GLN A 167 5.20 -21.54 -5.09
C GLN A 167 4.98 -22.30 -6.38
N ARG A 168 5.50 -21.82 -7.50
CA ARG A 168 5.41 -22.52 -8.80
C ARG A 168 6.20 -23.82 -8.82
N LYS A 169 7.37 -23.83 -8.19
CA LYS A 169 8.28 -24.99 -8.21
C LYS A 169 7.88 -26.07 -7.21
N THR A 170 7.40 -25.69 -6.02
CA THR A 170 7.06 -26.62 -4.93
C THR A 170 5.56 -26.88 -4.77
N GLY A 171 4.71 -26.19 -5.52
CA GLY A 171 3.24 -26.32 -5.44
C GLY A 171 2.63 -25.74 -4.16
N ALA A 172 3.43 -25.21 -3.22
CA ALA A 172 2.95 -24.69 -1.94
C ALA A 172 3.46 -23.28 -1.66
N GLY A 173 2.63 -22.49 -0.96
CA GLY A 173 3.01 -21.17 -0.52
C GLY A 173 4.06 -21.22 0.60
N THR A 174 4.94 -20.23 0.64
CA THR A 174 5.99 -20.11 1.65
C THR A 174 5.87 -18.80 2.45
N ARG A 175 6.41 -18.82 3.67
CA ARG A 175 6.63 -17.63 4.49
C ARG A 175 8.10 -17.22 4.38
N LEU A 176 8.38 -16.35 3.43
CA LEU A 176 9.71 -15.84 3.17
C LEU A 176 9.96 -14.54 3.93
N ARG A 177 11.12 -14.42 4.57
CA ARG A 177 11.72 -13.17 5.05
C ARG A 177 12.98 -12.96 4.23
N LEU A 178 13.01 -11.89 3.47
CA LEU A 178 14.15 -11.51 2.64
C LEU A 178 14.73 -10.21 3.17
N ASP A 179 16.03 -10.19 3.43
CA ASP A 179 16.77 -8.98 3.71
C ASP A 179 17.96 -8.84 2.76
N VAL A 180 18.38 -7.62 2.52
CA VAL A 180 19.48 -7.26 1.61
C VAL A 180 20.38 -6.25 2.29
N ALA A 181 21.64 -6.56 2.44
CA ALA A 181 22.66 -5.66 3.03
C ALA A 181 22.27 -5.09 4.40
N ASP A 182 21.56 -5.88 5.21
CA ASP A 182 21.01 -5.49 6.52
C ASP A 182 20.13 -4.23 6.46
N TYR A 183 19.40 -4.07 5.33
CA TYR A 183 18.57 -2.89 5.09
C TYR A 183 17.48 -2.70 6.14
N ALA A 184 16.83 -3.78 6.59
CA ALA A 184 15.74 -3.68 7.57
C ALA A 184 16.21 -3.02 8.87
N LEU A 185 17.40 -3.39 9.36
CA LEU A 185 18.01 -2.82 10.57
C LEU A 185 18.40 -1.36 10.33
N LYS A 186 19.20 -1.10 9.28
CA LYS A 186 19.65 0.25 8.91
C LYS A 186 18.47 1.22 8.73
N ARG A 187 17.39 0.74 8.07
CA ARG A 187 16.17 1.54 7.84
C ARG A 187 15.45 1.88 9.14
N LYS A 188 15.32 0.89 10.03
CA LYS A 188 14.70 1.11 11.35
C LYS A 188 15.48 2.15 12.14
N GLU A 189 16.80 2.03 12.23
CA GLU A 189 17.67 2.98 12.95
C GLU A 189 17.56 4.40 12.37
N ALA A 190 17.63 4.52 11.04
CA ALA A 190 17.51 5.80 10.37
C ALA A 190 16.15 6.48 10.63
N LEU A 191 15.06 5.70 10.62
CA LEU A 191 13.72 6.22 10.92
C LEU A 191 13.57 6.63 12.39
N THR A 192 14.16 5.89 13.31
CA THR A 192 14.17 6.23 14.74
C THR A 192 14.90 7.56 14.98
N ILE A 193 16.11 7.71 14.44
CA ILE A 193 16.90 8.96 14.54
C ILE A 193 16.14 10.12 13.89
N TYR A 194 15.48 9.88 12.75
CA TYR A 194 14.68 10.89 12.08
C TYR A 194 13.49 11.34 12.93
N ALA A 195 12.76 10.38 13.53
CA ALA A 195 11.64 10.67 14.42
C ALA A 195 12.08 11.50 15.64
N GLU A 196 13.19 11.13 16.30
CA GLU A 196 13.73 11.88 17.46
C GLU A 196 14.12 13.33 17.12
N ARG A 197 14.69 13.55 15.93
CA ARG A 197 15.05 14.91 15.49
C ARG A 197 13.80 15.74 15.20
N LEU A 198 12.82 15.14 14.53
CA LEU A 198 11.60 15.84 14.15
C LEU A 198 10.75 16.16 15.38
N THR A 199 10.66 15.27 16.35
CA THR A 199 9.93 15.50 17.60
C THR A 199 10.51 16.66 18.42
N LYS A 200 11.83 16.83 18.46
CA LYS A 200 12.47 18.00 19.09
C LYS A 200 12.03 19.30 18.43
N GLN A 201 12.02 19.35 17.10
CA GLN A 201 11.56 20.54 16.37
C GLN A 201 10.09 20.85 16.63
N ILE A 202 9.23 19.82 16.66
CA ILE A 202 7.80 20.00 16.94
C ILE A 202 7.57 20.53 18.35
N LEU A 203 8.34 20.07 19.35
CA LEU A 203 8.23 20.55 20.73
C LEU A 203 8.66 22.01 20.88
N GLU A 204 9.62 22.49 20.08
CA GLU A 204 10.08 23.88 20.07
C GLU A 204 9.08 24.80 19.37
N ASP A 205 8.67 24.46 18.14
CA ASP A 205 7.88 25.32 17.25
C ASP A 205 6.37 24.99 17.21
N LYS A 206 5.97 23.86 17.82
CA LYS A 206 4.60 23.33 17.85
C LYS A 206 3.89 23.16 16.49
N PRO A 207 4.56 22.90 15.35
CA PRO A 207 3.87 22.58 14.12
C PRO A 207 3.40 21.13 14.11
N GLU A 208 2.28 20.87 13.43
CA GLU A 208 1.92 19.55 13.00
C GLU A 208 2.68 19.22 11.71
N VAL A 209 3.29 18.03 11.62
CA VAL A 209 4.10 17.63 10.47
C VAL A 209 3.56 16.36 9.84
N LEU A 210 3.11 16.46 8.59
CA LEU A 210 2.76 15.32 7.75
C LEU A 210 4.01 14.81 7.04
N LEU A 211 4.33 13.54 7.26
CA LEU A 211 5.47 12.87 6.63
C LEU A 211 5.10 12.34 5.24
N GLU A 212 6.11 11.98 4.46
CA GLU A 212 5.91 11.34 3.17
C GLU A 212 5.19 9.99 3.29
N PRO A 213 4.45 9.57 2.24
CA PRO A 213 3.85 8.24 2.20
C PRO A 213 4.88 7.14 2.37
N MET A 214 4.55 6.14 3.19
CA MET A 214 5.44 5.02 3.47
C MET A 214 4.68 3.74 3.77
N ASN A 215 5.38 2.61 3.71
CA ASN A 215 4.81 1.30 3.99
C ASN A 215 4.42 1.14 5.48
N SER A 216 3.65 0.10 5.78
CA SER A 216 3.14 -0.14 7.14
C SER A 216 4.22 -0.44 8.18
N VAL A 217 5.36 -1.01 7.76
CA VAL A 217 6.50 -1.32 8.65
C VAL A 217 7.20 -0.03 9.07
N ASP A 218 7.50 0.84 8.10
CA ASP A 218 8.11 2.14 8.37
C ASP A 218 7.20 3.01 9.25
N ARG A 219 5.89 3.02 8.96
CA ARG A 219 4.91 3.75 9.80
C ARG A 219 4.88 3.23 11.23
N LYS A 220 4.90 1.91 11.41
CA LYS A 220 4.98 1.31 12.75
C LYS A 220 6.27 1.72 13.46
N THR A 221 7.41 1.67 12.78
CA THR A 221 8.69 2.10 13.37
C THR A 221 8.65 3.54 13.86
N LEU A 222 8.04 4.44 13.09
CA LEU A 222 7.88 5.84 13.50
C LEU A 222 6.92 6.01 14.69
N HIS A 223 5.81 5.28 14.71
CA HIS A 223 4.90 5.27 15.85
C HIS A 223 5.56 4.74 17.12
N ASP A 224 6.30 3.63 17.00
CA ASP A 224 7.01 3.01 18.12
C ASP A 224 8.09 3.96 18.66
N ALA A 225 8.84 4.65 17.77
CA ALA A 225 9.89 5.60 18.17
C ALA A 225 9.37 6.84 18.90
N VAL A 226 8.13 7.25 18.63
CA VAL A 226 7.52 8.46 19.22
C VAL A 226 6.65 8.13 20.43
N SER A 227 6.24 6.88 20.59
CA SER A 227 5.32 6.46 21.67
C SER A 227 5.84 6.70 23.08
N GLU A 228 7.16 6.76 23.23
CA GLU A 228 7.84 6.98 24.54
C GLU A 228 8.20 8.45 24.78
N ILE A 229 7.86 9.37 23.83
CA ILE A 229 8.20 10.79 23.90
C ILE A 229 6.98 11.57 24.40
N ASP A 230 7.09 12.15 25.61
CA ASP A 230 6.05 13.00 26.17
C ASP A 230 5.81 14.26 25.33
N GLY A 231 4.55 14.67 25.24
CA GLY A 231 4.17 15.91 24.54
C GLY A 231 4.00 15.77 23.02
N ILE A 232 4.15 14.57 22.47
CA ILE A 232 3.94 14.28 21.05
C ILE A 232 2.93 13.14 20.88
N ARG A 233 2.04 13.30 19.91
CA ARG A 233 1.15 12.23 19.42
C ARG A 233 1.48 11.91 17.98
N SER A 234 1.30 10.65 17.59
CA SER A 234 1.44 10.21 16.21
C SER A 234 0.21 9.46 15.72
N TYR A 235 -0.22 9.72 14.51
CA TYR A 235 -1.31 8.99 13.85
C TYR A 235 -1.03 8.80 12.36
N SER A 236 -1.72 7.85 11.73
CA SER A 236 -1.56 7.59 10.30
C SER A 236 -2.76 8.08 9.53
N GLU A 237 -2.54 8.91 8.51
CA GLU A 237 -3.55 9.50 7.64
C GLU A 237 -3.44 8.99 6.20
N GLY A 238 -4.56 9.03 5.45
CA GLY A 238 -4.62 8.61 4.06
C GLY A 238 -4.91 7.12 3.87
N ARG A 239 -4.85 6.68 2.60
CA ARG A 239 -5.07 5.29 2.18
C ARG A 239 -3.86 4.78 1.43
N GLU A 240 -3.58 3.47 1.55
CA GLU A 240 -2.54 2.82 0.76
C GLU A 240 -2.76 3.05 -0.75
N PRO A 241 -1.72 3.33 -1.53
CA PRO A 241 -0.29 3.36 -1.16
C PRO A 241 0.20 4.72 -0.62
N TYR A 242 -0.65 5.74 -0.51
CA TYR A 242 -0.31 7.12 -0.15
C TYR A 242 -0.54 7.41 1.35
N ARG A 243 -0.53 6.38 2.18
CA ARG A 243 -0.74 6.55 3.62
C ARG A 243 0.53 7.02 4.32
N SER A 244 0.39 8.09 5.10
CA SER A 244 1.47 8.81 5.79
C SER A 244 1.33 8.75 7.31
N VAL A 245 2.37 9.15 8.01
CA VAL A 245 2.35 9.40 9.46
C VAL A 245 2.34 10.91 9.68
N VAL A 246 1.55 11.33 10.65
CA VAL A 246 1.50 12.70 11.15
C VAL A 246 2.06 12.71 12.57
N PHE A 247 2.97 13.66 12.86
CA PHE A 247 3.40 13.98 14.20
C PHE A 247 2.80 15.33 14.61
N ALA A 248 2.17 15.38 15.76
CA ALA A 248 1.55 16.57 16.28
C ALA A 248 1.84 16.73 17.78
N PRO A 249 1.85 17.95 18.32
CA PRO A 249 1.91 18.12 19.76
C PRO A 249 0.70 17.44 20.42
N SER A 250 0.91 16.73 21.52
CA SER A 250 -0.20 16.29 22.34
C SER A 250 -0.69 17.52 23.13
N ASN A 251 -1.88 18.02 22.81
CA ASN A 251 -2.51 19.03 23.64
C ASN A 251 -2.81 18.42 25.02
N THR A 252 -2.06 18.83 26.01
CA THR A 252 -2.30 18.46 27.41
C THR A 252 -3.43 19.33 28.01
N GLU A 253 -4.37 19.80 27.21
CA GLU A 253 -5.53 20.58 27.64
C GLU A 253 -6.81 19.91 27.13
N GLU A 254 -7.16 18.79 27.71
CA GLU A 254 -8.54 18.29 27.85
C GLU A 254 -8.60 17.55 29.19
N GLU A 255 -8.72 18.32 30.30
CA GLU A 255 -9.39 17.89 31.51
C GLU A 255 -10.88 18.31 31.46
#